data_6dc501cb03b28e78ea3e880e971a71a7
#
_entry.id   6dc501cb03b28e78ea3e880e971a71a7
#
_cell.length_a   1.000
_cell.length_b   1.000
_cell.length_c   1.000
_cell.angle_alpha   90.00
_cell.angle_beta   90.00
_cell.angle_gamma   90.00
#
_symmetry.space_group_name_H-M   'P 1'
#
loop_
_entity.id
_entity.type
_entity.pdbx_description
1 polymer ?
#
loop_
_entity_poly.entity_id
_entity_poly.type
_entity_poly.pdbx_seq_one_letter_code
_entity_poly.pdbx_strand_id
1 'polypeptide(L)'
;MHVAFLNPQGNFDPNDRYWTQHPDFGGQLVYVKQVANALVAQGHQVDILTRRVDDERWSGFEAPLDGYPDGARIVRLDAGPDPRFLRKEDLWPYLCSEWVPNILAFYGDDLPDAITSHYGDGGISAAILRARTGIPYT
;
A
#
# COMPACT_ATOMS: atom_id res chain seq x y z
N MET A 1 15.11 -0.05 -10.95
CA MET A 1 14.80 0.55 -9.65
C MET A 1 13.67 -0.23 -8.99
N HIS A 2 13.67 -0.26 -7.69
CA HIS A 2 12.56 -0.78 -6.88
C HIS A 2 11.75 0.40 -6.32
N VAL A 3 10.48 0.49 -6.67
CA VAL A 3 9.58 1.61 -6.30
C VAL A 3 8.44 1.10 -5.43
N ALA A 4 8.22 1.73 -4.29
CA ALA A 4 7.10 1.41 -3.41
C ALA A 4 6.01 2.50 -3.48
N PHE A 5 4.77 2.08 -3.70
CA PHE A 5 3.58 2.93 -3.64
C PHE A 5 2.92 2.83 -2.26
N LEU A 6 2.84 3.92 -1.51
CA LEU A 6 2.20 3.93 -0.19
C LEU A 6 0.74 4.34 -0.29
N ASN A 7 -0.13 3.39 -0.01
CA ASN A 7 -1.58 3.54 -0.03
C ASN A 7 -2.16 2.85 1.21
N PRO A 8 -2.06 3.44 2.41
CA PRO A 8 -2.59 2.82 3.64
C PRO A 8 -4.04 2.42 3.49
N GLN A 9 -4.76 3.18 2.66
CA GLN A 9 -6.10 2.87 2.22
C GLN A 9 -6.12 2.61 0.73
N GLY A 10 -7.03 1.78 0.34
CA GLY A 10 -7.14 1.32 -1.02
C GLY A 10 -7.07 -0.19 -1.03
N ASN A 11 -8.19 -0.79 -1.31
CA ASN A 11 -8.31 -2.24 -1.34
C ASN A 11 -7.83 -2.73 -2.70
N PHE A 12 -6.52 -2.77 -2.85
CA PHE A 12 -5.87 -3.27 -4.06
C PHE A 12 -5.99 -4.79 -4.14
N ASP A 13 -6.46 -5.26 -5.29
CA ASP A 13 -6.69 -6.66 -5.59
C ASP A 13 -6.33 -6.90 -7.06
N PRO A 14 -5.68 -8.04 -7.39
CA PRO A 14 -5.35 -8.38 -8.78
C PRO A 14 -6.56 -8.45 -9.71
N ASN A 15 -7.70 -8.83 -9.16
CA ASN A 15 -8.95 -9.06 -9.92
C ASN A 15 -9.93 -7.89 -9.89
N ASP A 16 -9.57 -6.77 -9.29
CA ASP A 16 -10.42 -5.59 -9.17
C ASP A 16 -11.81 -5.88 -8.58
N ARG A 17 -11.84 -6.76 -7.58
CA ARG A 17 -13.08 -7.09 -6.88
C ARG A 17 -13.64 -5.86 -6.19
N TYR A 18 -14.95 -5.78 -6.13
CA TYR A 18 -15.69 -4.70 -5.47
C TYR A 18 -15.44 -3.29 -6.02
N TRP A 19 -14.90 -3.15 -7.23
CA TRP A 19 -14.80 -1.86 -7.89
C TRP A 19 -16.16 -1.18 -7.89
N THR A 20 -16.19 0.10 -7.54
CA THR A 20 -17.38 0.92 -7.37
C THR A 20 -18.31 0.52 -6.21
N GLN A 21 -18.04 -0.57 -5.50
CA GLN A 21 -18.85 -1.04 -4.36
C GLN A 21 -18.17 -0.76 -3.01
N HIS A 22 -16.84 -0.87 -2.97
CA HIS A 22 -16.08 -0.67 -1.75
C HIS A 22 -15.99 0.83 -1.41
N PRO A 23 -16.13 1.22 -0.10
CA PRO A 23 -16.06 2.63 0.31
C PRO A 23 -14.77 3.35 -0.06
N ASP A 24 -13.64 2.63 -0.11
CA ASP A 24 -12.34 3.17 -0.49
C ASP A 24 -12.05 3.11 -1.99
N PHE A 25 -13.04 2.76 -2.80
CA PHE A 25 -12.85 2.82 -4.24
C PHE A 25 -12.76 4.28 -4.72
N GLY A 26 -11.80 4.56 -5.58
CA GLY A 26 -11.65 5.89 -6.17
C GLY A 26 -10.61 5.89 -7.30
N GLY A 27 -10.45 7.04 -7.93
CA GLY A 27 -9.49 7.24 -9.00
C GLY A 27 -8.05 6.89 -8.62
N GLN A 28 -7.71 6.93 -7.33
CA GLN A 28 -6.42 6.52 -6.80
C GLN A 28 -6.09 5.07 -7.16
N LEU A 29 -7.02 4.11 -7.00
CA LEU A 29 -6.76 2.71 -7.30
C LEU A 29 -6.42 2.53 -8.78
N VAL A 30 -7.19 3.17 -9.65
CA VAL A 30 -6.97 3.14 -11.09
C VAL A 30 -5.62 3.75 -11.45
N TYR A 31 -5.34 4.94 -10.93
CA TYR A 31 -4.08 5.65 -11.18
C TYR A 31 -2.87 4.83 -10.73
N VAL A 32 -2.85 4.35 -9.49
CA VAL A 32 -1.74 3.57 -8.93
C VAL A 32 -1.47 2.32 -9.77
N LYS A 33 -2.51 1.57 -10.12
CA LYS A 33 -2.36 0.36 -10.95
C LYS A 33 -1.82 0.67 -12.34
N GLN A 34 -2.29 1.73 -12.98
CA GLN A 34 -1.80 2.13 -14.30
C GLN A 34 -0.35 2.58 -14.27
N VAL A 35 0.05 3.37 -13.27
CA VAL A 35 1.43 3.82 -13.14
C VAL A 35 2.35 2.65 -12.76
N ALA A 36 1.91 1.75 -11.88
CA ALA A 36 2.65 0.53 -11.54
C ALA A 36 2.93 -0.31 -12.80
N ASN A 37 1.92 -0.55 -13.62
CA ASN A 37 2.08 -1.28 -14.89
C ASN A 37 3.06 -0.58 -15.84
N ALA A 38 2.99 0.75 -15.95
CA ALA A 38 3.89 1.51 -16.81
C ALA A 38 5.34 1.43 -16.33
N LEU A 39 5.59 1.46 -15.03
CA LEU A 39 6.91 1.30 -14.45
C LEU A 39 7.47 -0.12 -14.66
N VAL A 40 6.64 -1.14 -14.46
CA VAL A 40 7.02 -2.53 -14.73
C VAL A 40 7.38 -2.73 -16.20
N ALA A 41 6.59 -2.16 -17.12
CA ALA A 41 6.89 -2.22 -18.57
C ALA A 41 8.23 -1.55 -18.93
N GLN A 42 8.74 -0.66 -18.07
CA GLN A 42 10.05 -0.04 -18.18
C GLN A 42 11.16 -0.83 -17.45
N GLY A 43 10.86 -2.00 -16.90
CA GLY A 43 11.82 -2.86 -16.21
C GLY A 43 12.05 -2.52 -14.73
N HIS A 44 11.15 -1.77 -14.10
CA HIS A 44 11.21 -1.48 -12.67
C HIS A 44 10.47 -2.56 -11.87
N GLN A 45 10.92 -2.82 -10.65
CA GLN A 45 10.18 -3.59 -9.67
C GLN A 45 9.23 -2.65 -8.91
N VAL A 46 8.00 -3.08 -8.68
CA VAL A 46 6.98 -2.24 -8.04
C VAL A 46 6.27 -2.99 -6.91
N ASP A 47 6.20 -2.37 -5.75
CA ASP A 47 5.37 -2.82 -4.63
C ASP A 47 4.23 -1.82 -4.39
N ILE A 48 3.00 -2.31 -4.37
CA ILE A 48 1.83 -1.54 -3.95
C ILE A 48 1.54 -1.93 -2.50
N LEU A 49 1.92 -1.06 -1.56
CA LEU A 49 1.70 -1.28 -0.14
C LEU A 49 0.34 -0.73 0.27
N THR A 50 -0.42 -1.56 0.94
CA THR A 50 -1.72 -1.19 1.49
C THR A 50 -1.93 -1.87 2.85
N ARG A 51 -2.97 -1.48 3.56
CA ARG A 51 -3.34 -2.15 4.80
C ARG A 51 -4.01 -3.49 4.51
N ARG A 52 -3.66 -4.50 5.29
CA ARG A 52 -4.38 -5.78 5.26
C ARG A 52 -5.76 -5.62 5.88
N VAL A 53 -6.77 -6.16 5.21
CA VAL A 53 -8.15 -6.17 5.67
C VAL A 53 -8.66 -7.61 5.68
N ASP A 54 -9.17 -8.03 6.83
CA ASP A 54 -9.82 -9.33 7.02
C ASP A 54 -11.25 -9.07 7.49
N ASP A 55 -12.16 -8.90 6.53
CA ASP A 55 -13.55 -8.53 6.76
C ASP A 55 -14.44 -9.37 5.84
N GLU A 56 -15.36 -10.14 6.43
CA GLU A 56 -16.26 -11.02 5.68
C GLU A 56 -17.06 -10.30 4.59
N ARG A 57 -17.32 -9.00 4.77
CA ARG A 57 -18.02 -8.18 3.77
C ARG A 57 -17.14 -7.86 2.56
N TRP A 58 -15.83 -7.92 2.72
CA TRP A 58 -14.83 -7.53 1.72
C TRP A 58 -13.73 -8.58 1.60
N SER A 59 -14.14 -9.83 1.31
CA SER A 59 -13.18 -10.93 1.19
C SER A 59 -12.21 -10.72 0.01
N GLY A 60 -10.96 -11.18 0.18
CA GLY A 60 -9.93 -11.12 -0.85
C GLY A 60 -8.80 -10.12 -0.56
N PHE A 61 -8.82 -9.48 0.61
CA PHE A 61 -7.77 -8.55 1.06
C PHE A 61 -7.02 -9.06 2.30
N GLU A 62 -7.29 -10.28 2.70
CA GLU A 62 -6.70 -10.95 3.86
C GLU A 62 -5.31 -11.53 3.61
N ALA A 63 -5.00 -11.91 2.36
CA ALA A 63 -3.69 -12.43 2.02
C ALA A 63 -2.61 -11.33 2.15
N PRO A 64 -1.47 -11.61 2.83
CA PRO A 64 -0.44 -10.59 3.03
C PRO A 64 0.27 -10.19 1.74
N LEU A 65 0.23 -11.06 0.72
CA LEU A 65 0.93 -10.84 -0.54
C LEU A 65 0.11 -11.39 -1.70
N ASP A 66 -0.05 -10.58 -2.74
CA ASP A 66 -0.59 -11.01 -4.02
C ASP A 66 0.37 -10.65 -5.16
N GLY A 67 0.51 -11.57 -6.12
CA GLY A 67 1.13 -11.27 -7.40
C GLY A 67 0.24 -10.32 -8.19
N TYR A 68 0.77 -9.17 -8.57
CA TYR A 68 0.13 -8.30 -9.53
C TYR A 68 0.68 -8.61 -10.92
N PRO A 69 -0.13 -8.57 -12.00
CA PRO A 69 0.38 -8.88 -13.33
C PRO A 69 1.67 -8.13 -13.66
N ASP A 70 2.58 -8.80 -14.37
CA ASP A 70 3.76 -8.21 -15.00
C ASP A 70 4.88 -7.71 -14.08
N GLY A 71 5.07 -8.30 -12.90
CA GLY A 71 6.23 -8.04 -12.05
C GLY A 71 6.04 -6.98 -10.97
N ALA A 72 4.83 -6.50 -10.77
CA ALA A 72 4.45 -5.80 -9.55
C ALA A 72 3.86 -6.78 -8.53
N ARG A 73 3.78 -6.36 -7.27
CA ARG A 73 3.09 -7.11 -6.22
C ARG A 73 2.29 -6.18 -5.32
N ILE A 74 1.22 -6.71 -4.76
CA ILE A 74 0.43 -6.05 -3.73
C ILE A 74 0.91 -6.60 -2.39
N VAL A 75 1.36 -5.71 -1.50
CA VAL A 75 1.84 -6.05 -0.16
C VAL A 75 0.86 -5.48 0.84
N ARG A 76 0.25 -6.35 1.65
CA ARG A 76 -0.71 -5.95 2.69
C ARG A 76 -0.11 -6.13 4.05
N LEU A 77 -0.06 -5.05 4.82
CA LEU A 77 0.54 -5.00 6.15
C LEU A 77 -0.51 -4.62 7.20
N ASP A 78 -0.39 -5.23 8.36
CA ASP A 78 -1.30 -4.96 9.47
C ASP A 78 -1.11 -3.55 10.03
N ALA A 79 -2.21 -2.95 10.44
CA ALA A 79 -2.25 -1.76 11.27
C ALA A 79 -3.66 -1.56 11.84
N GLY A 80 -3.73 -1.00 13.04
CA GLY A 80 -4.98 -0.69 13.72
C GLY A 80 -5.49 -1.82 14.63
N PRO A 81 -6.47 -1.48 15.49
CA PRO A 81 -6.93 -2.38 16.54
C PRO A 81 -7.86 -3.50 16.05
N ASP A 82 -8.36 -3.40 14.83
CA ASP A 82 -9.35 -4.32 14.26
C ASP A 82 -8.88 -4.73 12.86
N PRO A 83 -8.81 -6.02 12.52
CA PRO A 83 -8.41 -6.47 11.19
C PRO A 83 -9.46 -6.15 10.10
N ARG A 84 -10.71 -5.85 10.49
CA ARG A 84 -11.76 -5.47 9.56
C ARG A 84 -11.51 -4.10 8.93
N PHE A 85 -12.33 -3.75 7.95
CA PHE A 85 -12.28 -2.43 7.33
C PHE A 85 -12.40 -1.32 8.40
N LEU A 86 -11.49 -0.35 8.34
CA LEU A 86 -11.49 0.86 9.16
C LEU A 86 -11.62 2.08 8.26
N ARG A 87 -12.35 3.09 8.71
CA ARG A 87 -12.30 4.40 8.06
C ARG A 87 -10.90 5.00 8.23
N LYS A 88 -10.50 5.87 7.31
CA LYS A 88 -9.15 6.46 7.32
C LYS A 88 -8.86 7.22 8.62
N GLU A 89 -9.84 7.92 9.16
CA GLU A 89 -9.68 8.67 10.41
C GLU A 89 -9.40 7.75 11.60
N ASP A 90 -9.99 6.56 11.60
CA ASP A 90 -9.79 5.55 12.63
C ASP A 90 -8.42 4.84 12.47
N LEU A 91 -7.86 4.84 11.26
CA LEU A 91 -6.55 4.26 10.97
C LEU A 91 -5.38 5.23 11.25
N TRP A 92 -5.57 6.52 11.09
CA TRP A 92 -4.48 7.51 11.19
C TRP A 92 -3.60 7.39 12.43
N PRO A 93 -4.13 7.16 13.65
CA PRO A 93 -3.29 7.01 14.84
C PRO A 93 -2.28 5.86 14.76
N TYR A 94 -2.56 4.86 13.94
CA TYR A 94 -1.76 3.64 13.82
C TYR A 94 -0.75 3.67 12.67
N LEU A 95 -0.75 4.69 11.82
CA LEU A 95 0.19 4.79 10.71
C LEU A 95 1.64 4.87 11.20
N CYS A 96 1.90 5.73 12.18
CA CYS A 96 3.25 5.93 12.72
C CYS A 96 3.69 4.82 13.66
N SER A 97 2.76 4.28 14.46
CA SER A 97 3.06 3.32 15.52
C SER A 97 3.07 1.87 15.08
N GLU A 98 2.37 1.54 13.99
CA GLU A 98 2.22 0.17 13.53
C GLU A 98 2.55 0.01 12.03
N TRP A 99 1.88 0.73 11.12
CA TRP A 99 2.03 0.48 9.69
C TRP A 99 3.44 0.78 9.18
N VAL A 100 4.02 1.93 9.53
CA VAL A 100 5.39 2.26 9.15
C VAL A 100 6.41 1.29 9.74
N PRO A 101 6.37 0.90 11.03
CA PRO A 101 7.21 -0.17 11.54
C PRO A 101 7.06 -1.50 10.80
N ASN A 102 5.84 -1.87 10.42
CA ASN A 102 5.59 -3.09 9.66
C ASN A 102 6.17 -3.02 8.23
N ILE A 103 6.16 -1.84 7.59
CA ILE A 103 6.85 -1.62 6.32
C ILE A 103 8.35 -1.86 6.47
N LEU A 104 8.97 -1.28 7.50
CA LEU A 104 10.39 -1.47 7.76
C LEU A 104 10.75 -2.92 8.06
N ALA A 105 9.91 -3.60 8.84
CA ALA A 105 10.10 -5.03 9.13
C ALA A 105 9.95 -5.90 7.86
N PHE A 106 9.03 -5.55 6.97
CA PHE A 106 8.81 -6.26 5.71
C PHE A 106 10.03 -6.18 4.78
N TYR A 107 10.61 -4.99 4.65
CA TYR A 107 11.77 -4.80 3.77
C TYR A 107 13.10 -5.21 4.42
N GLY A 108 13.24 -5.06 5.73
CA GLY A 108 14.51 -5.28 6.39
C GLY A 108 15.62 -4.40 5.79
N ASP A 109 16.66 -5.04 5.29
CA ASP A 109 17.80 -4.35 4.65
C ASP A 109 17.58 -4.11 3.13
N ASP A 110 16.52 -4.70 2.54
CA ASP A 110 16.22 -4.58 1.10
C ASP A 110 15.19 -3.48 0.83
N LEU A 111 15.53 -2.27 1.21
CA LEU A 111 14.66 -1.10 1.09
C LEU A 111 14.44 -0.69 -0.38
N PRO A 112 13.26 -0.14 -0.73
CA PRO A 112 13.03 0.39 -2.08
C PRO A 112 13.90 1.62 -2.35
N ASP A 113 14.22 1.83 -3.64
CA ASP A 113 15.01 2.98 -4.09
C ASP A 113 14.24 4.30 -3.97
N ALA A 114 12.93 4.25 -4.12
CA ALA A 114 12.05 5.43 -4.07
C ALA A 114 10.64 5.06 -3.61
N ILE A 115 9.96 6.04 -3.02
CA ILE A 115 8.57 5.95 -2.57
C ILE A 115 7.73 6.95 -3.35
N THR A 116 6.55 6.54 -3.78
CA THR A 116 5.47 7.44 -4.18
C THR A 116 4.29 7.27 -3.21
N SER A 117 3.77 8.39 -2.73
CA SER A 117 2.74 8.40 -1.70
C SER A 117 1.45 9.05 -2.21
N HIS A 118 0.33 8.59 -1.68
CA HIS A 118 -0.98 9.06 -2.11
C HIS A 118 -1.80 9.51 -0.89
N TYR A 119 -2.43 10.68 -1.04
CA TYR A 119 -3.15 11.38 0.02
C TYR A 119 -2.29 11.73 1.25
N GLY A 120 -2.91 12.37 2.24
CA GLY A 120 -2.22 12.79 3.46
C GLY A 120 -1.71 11.64 4.31
N ASP A 121 -2.43 10.53 4.36
CA ASP A 121 -2.05 9.32 5.10
C ASP A 121 -0.83 8.61 4.48
N GLY A 122 -0.79 8.47 3.18
CA GLY A 122 0.41 8.00 2.46
C GLY A 122 1.59 8.97 2.65
N GLY A 123 1.34 10.28 2.51
CA GLY A 123 2.36 11.32 2.66
C GLY A 123 2.99 11.37 4.07
N ILE A 124 2.19 11.26 5.12
CA ILE A 124 2.69 11.18 6.51
C ILE A 124 3.59 9.94 6.67
N SER A 125 3.14 8.80 6.19
CA SER A 125 3.90 7.55 6.25
C SER A 125 5.22 7.64 5.49
N ALA A 126 5.21 8.24 4.30
CA ALA A 126 6.41 8.45 3.48
C ALA A 126 7.41 9.41 4.15
N ALA A 127 6.93 10.49 4.76
CA ALA A 127 7.78 11.44 5.47
C ALA A 127 8.51 10.77 6.66
N ILE A 128 7.81 9.90 7.40
CA ILE A 128 8.40 9.15 8.52
C ILE A 128 9.42 8.13 8.01
N LEU A 129 9.10 7.40 6.94
CA LEU A 129 10.03 6.46 6.32
C LEU A 129 11.30 7.17 5.87
N ARG A 130 11.17 8.31 5.16
CA ARG A 130 12.33 9.12 4.77
C ARG A 130 13.17 9.55 5.96
N ALA A 131 12.54 10.02 7.04
CA ALA A 131 13.27 10.45 8.23
C ALA A 131 14.07 9.31 8.87
N ARG A 132 13.61 8.07 8.74
CA ARG A 132 14.27 6.88 9.32
C ARG A 132 15.27 6.21 8.39
N THR A 133 15.09 6.29 7.08
CA THR A 133 15.84 5.51 6.10
C THR A 133 16.59 6.36 5.08
N GLY A 134 16.21 7.60 4.87
CA GLY A 134 16.74 8.46 3.82
C GLY A 134 16.14 8.23 2.44
N ILE A 135 15.21 7.26 2.26
CA ILE A 135 14.59 6.97 0.96
C ILE A 135 13.85 8.21 0.44
N PRO A 136 14.12 8.65 -0.81
CA PRO A 136 13.38 9.76 -1.41
C PRO A 136 11.91 9.41 -1.64
N TYR A 137 11.02 10.40 -1.51
CA TYR A 137 9.60 10.21 -1.80
C TYR A 137 8.98 11.40 -2.54
N THR A 138 7.87 11.14 -3.21
CA THR A 138 6.98 12.12 -3.86
C THR A 138 5.55 11.99 -3.33
#